data_3c271000edf6144fe4c27de2feebe630
#
_entry.id   3c271000edf6144fe4c27de2feebe630
#
_cell.length_a   1.000
_cell.length_b   1.000
_cell.length_c   1.000
_cell.angle_alpha   90.00
_cell.angle_beta   90.00
_cell.angle_gamma   90.00
#
_symmetry.space_group_name_H-M   'P 1'
#
loop_
_entity.id
_entity.type
_entity.pdbx_description
1 polymer ?
#
loop_
_entity_poly.entity_id
_entity_poly.type
_entity_poly.pdbx_seq_one_letter_code
_entity_poly.pdbx_strand_id
1 'polypeptide(L)'
;MEIGKKIINIIKLLFDDWQNKAISILIAILMFVAFNFNKIESITTEKEFKIILNDQIALGKIPDFSKIKITIKVNKDDLKYLDLNKIILFIEASNIKIPGSYKLPIKIKNLNSIHIAEYKLSKTNVLLNLDNKVSKLVKIEPKFKLIEKDGKGEYFIAKYNILPENLLVYGPEQELQKNNTITKPT
;
A
#
# COMPACT_ATOMS: atom_id res chain seq x y z
N MET A 1 -73.80 2.52 1.60
CA MET A 1 -73.64 1.87 0.25
C MET A 1 -72.81 2.66 -0.74
N GLU A 2 -72.55 3.95 -0.52
CA GLU A 2 -71.71 4.79 -1.40
C GLU A 2 -70.17 4.58 -1.26
N ILE A 3 -69.72 4.31 -0.03
CA ILE A 3 -68.25 4.12 0.26
C ILE A 3 -67.72 2.90 -0.49
N GLY A 4 -68.44 1.81 -0.55
CA GLY A 4 -68.04 0.60 -1.26
C GLY A 4 -67.88 0.82 -2.78
N LYS A 5 -68.80 1.61 -3.40
CA LYS A 5 -68.71 1.96 -4.85
C LYS A 5 -67.50 2.87 -5.14
N LYS A 6 -67.16 3.80 -4.25
CA LYS A 6 -65.98 4.64 -4.40
C LYS A 6 -64.65 3.82 -4.29
N ILE A 7 -64.59 2.85 -3.38
CA ILE A 7 -63.41 1.97 -3.23
C ILE A 7 -63.23 1.10 -4.48
N ILE A 8 -64.33 0.50 -4.99
CA ILE A 8 -64.25 -0.31 -6.21
C ILE A 8 -63.82 0.50 -7.42
N ASN A 9 -64.28 1.76 -7.55
CA ASN A 9 -63.88 2.64 -8.63
C ASN A 9 -62.41 3.03 -8.54
N ILE A 10 -61.87 3.26 -7.32
CA ILE A 10 -60.46 3.56 -7.09
C ILE A 10 -59.57 2.34 -7.46
N ILE A 11 -60.04 1.12 -7.06
CA ILE A 11 -59.34 -0.12 -7.44
C ILE A 11 -59.37 -0.34 -8.94
N LYS A 12 -60.50 -0.12 -9.59
CA LYS A 12 -60.58 -0.21 -11.05
C LYS A 12 -59.65 0.79 -11.76
N LEU A 13 -59.57 2.01 -11.28
CA LEU A 13 -58.68 3.05 -11.81
C LEU A 13 -57.22 2.72 -11.56
N LEU A 14 -56.90 2.02 -10.45
CA LEU A 14 -55.54 1.55 -10.15
C LEU A 14 -55.09 0.41 -11.10
N PHE A 15 -56.01 -0.46 -11.49
CA PHE A 15 -55.72 -1.59 -12.39
C PHE A 15 -56.04 -1.30 -13.87
N ASP A 16 -56.67 -0.14 -14.18
CA ASP A 16 -56.81 0.32 -15.53
C ASP A 16 -55.42 0.74 -16.06
N ASP A 17 -55.02 0.29 -17.24
CA ASP A 17 -53.69 0.49 -17.85
C ASP A 17 -52.51 0.00 -17.00
N TRP A 18 -52.71 -1.11 -16.27
CA TRP A 18 -51.67 -1.65 -15.38
C TRP A 18 -50.32 -1.90 -16.10
N GLN A 19 -50.33 -2.23 -17.40
CA GLN A 19 -49.15 -2.46 -18.21
C GLN A 19 -48.32 -1.17 -18.34
N ASN A 20 -48.93 -0.03 -18.63
CA ASN A 20 -48.26 1.24 -18.71
C ASN A 20 -47.69 1.68 -17.33
N LYS A 21 -48.43 1.40 -16.25
CA LYS A 21 -47.95 1.67 -14.88
C LYS A 21 -46.78 0.78 -14.51
N ALA A 22 -46.81 -0.51 -14.86
CA ALA A 22 -45.73 -1.45 -14.63
C ALA A 22 -44.46 -1.05 -15.39
N ILE A 23 -44.62 -0.64 -16.67
CA ILE A 23 -43.49 -0.13 -17.49
C ILE A 23 -42.89 1.14 -16.85
N SER A 24 -43.73 2.07 -16.39
CA SER A 24 -43.29 3.31 -15.74
C SER A 24 -42.51 3.03 -14.44
N ILE A 25 -42.96 2.09 -13.63
CA ILE A 25 -42.25 1.64 -12.42
C ILE A 25 -40.93 1.00 -12.79
N LEU A 26 -40.89 0.13 -13.81
CA LEU A 26 -39.66 -0.49 -14.28
C LEU A 26 -38.63 0.54 -14.75
N ILE A 27 -39.08 1.54 -15.53
CA ILE A 27 -38.22 2.64 -16.02
C ILE A 27 -37.70 3.45 -14.81
N ALA A 28 -38.55 3.77 -13.82
CA ALA A 28 -38.16 4.49 -12.64
C ALA A 28 -37.10 3.73 -11.81
N ILE A 29 -37.26 2.40 -11.66
CA ILE A 29 -36.28 1.53 -11.00
C ILE A 29 -34.97 1.51 -11.78
N LEU A 30 -35.01 1.37 -13.12
CA LEU A 30 -33.81 1.39 -13.96
C LEU A 30 -33.07 2.73 -13.85
N MET A 31 -33.80 3.86 -13.92
CA MET A 31 -33.21 5.19 -13.73
C MET A 31 -32.61 5.36 -12.32
N PHE A 32 -33.30 4.90 -11.28
CA PHE A 32 -32.79 4.96 -9.91
C PHE A 32 -31.49 4.15 -9.76
N VAL A 33 -31.46 2.94 -10.30
CA VAL A 33 -30.28 2.08 -10.31
C VAL A 33 -29.14 2.75 -11.09
N ALA A 34 -29.39 3.22 -12.32
CA ALA A 34 -28.39 3.92 -13.12
C ALA A 34 -27.83 5.18 -12.43
N PHE A 35 -28.70 5.96 -11.76
CA PHE A 35 -28.28 7.14 -11.03
C PHE A 35 -27.41 6.82 -9.82
N ASN A 36 -27.71 5.72 -9.09
CA ASN A 36 -26.88 5.30 -7.96
C ASN A 36 -25.55 4.67 -8.36
N PHE A 37 -25.48 3.97 -9.52
CA PHE A 37 -24.20 3.46 -10.04
C PHE A 37 -23.23 4.58 -10.44
N ASN A 38 -23.71 5.73 -10.86
CA ASN A 38 -22.89 6.88 -11.25
C ASN A 38 -22.27 7.65 -10.05
N LYS A 39 -22.56 7.24 -8.83
CA LYS A 39 -21.99 7.88 -7.62
C LYS A 39 -20.62 7.33 -7.20
N ILE A 40 -20.07 6.37 -7.94
CA ILE A 40 -18.76 5.79 -7.63
C ILE A 40 -17.66 6.60 -8.33
N GLU A 41 -16.74 7.15 -7.54
CA GLU A 41 -15.54 7.81 -8.05
C GLU A 41 -14.30 6.93 -7.86
N SER A 42 -13.35 7.08 -8.79
CA SER A 42 -12.09 6.33 -8.79
C SER A 42 -10.93 7.26 -8.52
N ILE A 43 -10.18 7.00 -7.47
CA ILE A 43 -8.95 7.73 -7.14
C ILE A 43 -7.77 6.80 -7.36
N THR A 44 -6.77 7.27 -8.11
CA THR A 44 -5.52 6.54 -8.30
C THR A 44 -4.39 7.29 -7.61
N THR A 45 -3.63 6.59 -6.79
CA THR A 45 -2.46 7.11 -6.09
C THR A 45 -1.33 6.09 -6.08
N GLU A 46 -0.10 6.56 -5.86
CA GLU A 46 1.05 5.70 -5.63
C GLU A 46 1.30 5.53 -4.14
N LYS A 47 1.50 4.29 -3.71
CA LYS A 47 1.74 3.93 -2.32
C LYS A 47 2.95 3.02 -2.20
N GLU A 48 3.75 3.26 -1.17
CA GLU A 48 4.79 2.34 -0.74
C GLU A 48 4.15 1.16 -0.01
N PHE A 49 4.78 0.00 -0.11
CA PHE A 49 4.38 -1.19 0.63
C PHE A 49 5.42 -1.53 1.69
N LYS A 50 4.95 -2.07 2.80
CA LYS A 50 5.82 -2.58 3.88
C LYS A 50 5.99 -4.08 3.74
N ILE A 51 7.20 -4.58 4.03
CA ILE A 51 7.46 -6.02 4.08
C ILE A 51 7.56 -6.41 5.56
N ILE A 52 6.74 -7.37 5.97
CA ILE A 52 6.72 -7.90 7.33
C ILE A 52 7.46 -9.23 7.32
N LEU A 53 8.65 -9.24 7.90
CA LEU A 53 9.52 -10.41 8.04
C LEU A 53 9.48 -10.93 9.48
N ASN A 54 9.95 -12.17 9.69
CA ASN A 54 10.27 -12.65 11.02
C ASN A 54 11.68 -12.23 11.43
N ASP A 55 12.05 -12.51 12.69
CA ASP A 55 13.35 -12.10 13.25
C ASP A 55 14.54 -12.89 12.69
N GLN A 56 14.32 -14.02 12.04
CA GLN A 56 15.36 -14.93 11.54
C GLN A 56 15.70 -14.68 10.06
N ILE A 57 14.85 -13.94 9.35
CA ILE A 57 14.96 -13.71 7.92
C ILE A 57 15.22 -12.23 7.64
N ALA A 58 16.07 -11.96 6.68
CA ALA A 58 16.37 -10.65 6.14
C ALA A 58 16.03 -10.59 4.64
N LEU A 59 15.83 -9.37 4.15
CA LEU A 59 15.64 -9.14 2.73
C LEU A 59 17.00 -9.16 2.02
N GLY A 60 17.25 -10.20 1.22
CA GLY A 60 18.52 -10.38 0.52
C GLY A 60 18.72 -9.38 -0.62
N LYS A 61 17.65 -9.03 -1.35
CA LYS A 61 17.67 -8.00 -2.37
C LYS A 61 16.41 -7.15 -2.27
N ILE A 62 16.60 -5.83 -2.31
CA ILE A 62 15.49 -4.88 -2.34
C ILE A 62 14.72 -5.09 -3.65
N PRO A 63 13.38 -5.16 -3.63
CA PRO A 63 12.58 -5.24 -4.84
C PRO A 63 12.87 -4.08 -5.81
N ASP A 64 12.78 -4.33 -7.11
CA ASP A 64 13.07 -3.34 -8.16
C ASP A 64 12.14 -2.12 -8.14
N PHE A 65 11.08 -2.18 -7.34
CA PHE A 65 10.13 -1.08 -7.13
C PHE A 65 9.69 -1.03 -5.68
N SER A 66 9.55 0.17 -5.15
CA SER A 66 9.06 0.44 -3.79
C SER A 66 7.63 0.98 -3.75
N LYS A 67 7.13 1.47 -4.91
CA LYS A 67 5.81 2.11 -5.03
C LYS A 67 4.92 1.35 -6.00
N ILE A 68 3.64 1.31 -5.70
CA ILE A 68 2.61 0.64 -6.48
C ILE A 68 1.43 1.59 -6.66
N LYS A 69 0.90 1.64 -7.88
CA LYS A 69 -0.35 2.36 -8.14
C LYS A 69 -1.52 1.55 -7.60
N ILE A 70 -2.31 2.20 -6.76
CA ILE A 70 -3.57 1.69 -6.25
C ILE A 70 -4.70 2.58 -6.75
N THR A 71 -5.71 1.98 -7.35
CA THR A 71 -6.97 2.63 -7.69
C THR A 71 -8.02 2.19 -6.70
N ILE A 72 -8.68 3.15 -6.10
CA ILE A 72 -9.68 2.97 -5.06
C ILE A 72 -11.00 3.50 -5.60
N LYS A 73 -12.04 2.66 -5.56
CA LYS A 73 -13.40 3.08 -5.89
C LYS A 73 -14.19 3.30 -4.62
N VAL A 74 -14.71 4.50 -4.46
CA VAL A 74 -15.45 4.94 -3.27
C VAL A 74 -16.67 5.72 -3.71
N ASN A 75 -17.71 5.72 -2.87
CA ASN A 75 -18.88 6.55 -3.13
C ASN A 75 -18.48 8.04 -3.05
N LYS A 76 -18.99 8.85 -3.97
CA LYS A 76 -18.73 10.29 -4.05
C LYS A 76 -19.03 11.02 -2.73
N ASP A 77 -20.08 10.60 -2.03
CA ASP A 77 -20.48 11.18 -0.75
C ASP A 77 -19.48 10.88 0.38
N ASP A 78 -18.75 9.75 0.28
CA ASP A 78 -17.75 9.30 1.25
C ASP A 78 -16.35 9.83 0.93
N LEU A 79 -16.15 10.42 -0.26
CA LEU A 79 -14.85 10.88 -0.73
C LEU A 79 -14.18 11.87 0.23
N LYS A 80 -14.95 12.78 0.82
CA LYS A 80 -14.47 13.77 1.79
C LYS A 80 -13.94 13.19 3.09
N TYR A 81 -14.30 11.93 3.39
CA TYR A 81 -13.86 11.21 4.59
C TYR A 81 -12.73 10.22 4.29
N LEU A 82 -12.33 10.09 3.01
CA LEU A 82 -11.26 9.19 2.60
C LEU A 82 -9.90 9.78 2.96
N ASP A 83 -9.22 9.15 3.91
CA ASP A 83 -7.82 9.40 4.20
C ASP A 83 -6.95 8.33 3.53
N LEU A 84 -6.21 8.73 2.50
CA LEU A 84 -5.32 7.82 1.80
C LEU A 84 -4.21 7.28 2.71
N ASN A 85 -3.78 8.00 3.75
CA ASN A 85 -2.74 7.53 4.67
C ASN A 85 -3.19 6.35 5.53
N LYS A 86 -4.50 6.18 5.70
CA LYS A 86 -5.11 5.05 6.39
C LYS A 86 -5.21 3.77 5.52
N ILE A 87 -4.80 3.83 4.26
CA ILE A 87 -4.69 2.66 3.39
C ILE A 87 -3.24 2.22 3.36
N ILE A 88 -2.97 1.05 3.90
CA ILE A 88 -1.63 0.49 4.07
C ILE A 88 -1.49 -0.72 3.15
N LEU A 89 -0.45 -0.71 2.31
CA LEU A 89 -0.05 -1.87 1.52
C LEU A 89 1.04 -2.62 2.27
N PHE A 90 0.94 -3.94 2.34
CA PHE A 90 1.96 -4.76 2.97
C PHE A 90 2.07 -6.14 2.35
N ILE A 91 3.25 -6.73 2.50
CA ILE A 91 3.55 -8.12 2.12
C ILE A 91 3.88 -8.85 3.41
N GLU A 92 3.18 -9.94 3.66
CA GLU A 92 3.37 -10.75 4.85
C GLU A 92 4.26 -11.95 4.53
N ALA A 93 5.47 -11.92 5.06
CA ALA A 93 6.46 -12.99 4.96
C ALA A 93 6.90 -13.50 6.34
N SER A 94 6.18 -13.16 7.41
CA SER A 94 6.49 -13.56 8.80
C SER A 94 6.52 -15.07 9.03
N ASN A 95 5.77 -15.84 8.23
CA ASN A 95 5.71 -17.30 8.31
C ASN A 95 6.85 -18.01 7.55
N ILE A 96 7.65 -17.28 6.76
CA ILE A 96 8.74 -17.86 5.97
C ILE A 96 9.97 -17.95 6.85
N LYS A 97 10.49 -19.18 7.01
CA LYS A 97 11.67 -19.47 7.84
C LYS A 97 12.88 -19.93 7.04
N ILE A 98 12.69 -20.23 5.76
CA ILE A 98 13.73 -20.79 4.90
C ILE A 98 14.13 -19.71 3.88
N PRO A 99 15.44 -19.44 3.68
CA PRO A 99 15.92 -18.55 2.63
C PRO A 99 15.47 -19.02 1.25
N GLY A 100 15.27 -18.08 0.33
CA GLY A 100 14.88 -18.39 -1.05
C GLY A 100 14.11 -17.25 -1.72
N SER A 101 13.65 -17.52 -2.94
CA SER A 101 12.86 -16.56 -3.72
C SER A 101 11.38 -16.92 -3.63
N TYR A 102 10.58 -15.96 -3.17
CA TYR A 102 9.15 -16.13 -2.92
C TYR A 102 8.33 -15.08 -3.67
N LYS A 103 7.32 -15.54 -4.42
CA LYS A 103 6.33 -14.66 -5.03
C LYS A 103 5.15 -14.50 -4.08
N LEU A 104 5.06 -13.35 -3.42
CA LEU A 104 4.08 -13.09 -2.37
C LEU A 104 3.04 -12.06 -2.81
N PRO A 105 1.77 -12.21 -2.38
CA PRO A 105 0.72 -11.26 -2.69
C PRO A 105 0.86 -9.98 -1.85
N ILE A 106 0.50 -8.85 -2.46
CA ILE A 106 0.36 -7.59 -1.77
C ILE A 106 -1.01 -7.56 -1.11
N LYS A 107 -1.03 -7.36 0.20
CA LYS A 107 -2.24 -7.21 1.01
C LYS A 107 -2.55 -5.74 1.24
N ILE A 108 -3.82 -5.43 1.37
CA ILE A 108 -4.33 -4.08 1.65
C ILE A 108 -5.00 -4.10 3.01
N LYS A 109 -4.63 -3.15 3.87
CA LYS A 109 -5.31 -2.87 5.13
C LYS A 109 -5.93 -1.49 5.06
N ASN A 110 -7.24 -1.42 5.16
CA ASN A 110 -8.00 -0.17 5.24
C ASN A 110 -8.30 0.14 6.71
N LEU A 111 -7.88 1.29 7.18
CA LEU A 111 -8.17 1.82 8.52
C LEU A 111 -9.17 2.98 8.47
N ASN A 112 -9.73 3.30 7.29
CA ASN A 112 -10.81 4.26 7.17
C ASN A 112 -12.12 3.68 7.73
N SER A 113 -12.97 4.55 8.26
CA SER A 113 -14.31 4.19 8.74
C SER A 113 -15.36 4.11 7.63
N ILE A 114 -14.99 4.47 6.38
CA ILE A 114 -15.87 4.45 5.21
C ILE A 114 -15.79 3.12 4.47
N HIS A 115 -16.85 2.78 3.76
CA HIS A 115 -16.88 1.62 2.88
C HIS A 115 -16.15 1.94 1.56
N ILE A 116 -15.20 1.09 1.20
CA ILE A 116 -14.50 1.15 -0.09
C ILE A 116 -15.04 0.02 -0.97
N ALA A 117 -15.60 0.40 -2.10
CA ALA A 117 -16.28 -0.55 -2.99
C ALA A 117 -15.30 -1.53 -3.66
N GLU A 118 -14.14 -1.03 -4.09
CA GLU A 118 -13.16 -1.84 -4.81
C GLU A 118 -11.74 -1.26 -4.66
N TYR A 119 -10.74 -2.16 -4.64
CA TYR A 119 -9.33 -1.84 -4.76
C TYR A 119 -8.75 -2.53 -6.00
N LYS A 120 -8.02 -1.78 -6.82
CA LYS A 120 -7.26 -2.31 -7.95
C LYS A 120 -5.79 -1.93 -7.80
N LEU A 121 -4.91 -2.92 -7.76
CA LEU A 121 -3.46 -2.74 -7.72
C LEU A 121 -2.87 -2.89 -9.13
N SER A 122 -1.86 -2.09 -9.46
CA SER A 122 -1.12 -2.26 -10.73
C SER A 122 -0.27 -3.53 -10.75
N LYS A 123 0.15 -4.01 -9.58
CA LYS A 123 0.82 -5.29 -9.35
C LYS A 123 0.24 -5.95 -8.12
N THR A 124 -0.13 -7.21 -8.25
CA THR A 124 -0.75 -7.99 -7.16
C THR A 124 0.24 -8.81 -6.37
N ASN A 125 1.42 -9.10 -6.95
CA ASN A 125 2.46 -9.92 -6.34
C ASN A 125 3.82 -9.26 -6.48
N VAL A 126 4.71 -9.56 -5.53
CA VAL A 126 6.11 -9.15 -5.52
C VAL A 126 6.99 -10.37 -5.35
N LEU A 127 8.08 -10.44 -6.10
CA LEU A 127 9.13 -11.44 -5.89
C LEU A 127 10.08 -10.90 -4.83
N LEU A 128 10.18 -11.60 -3.71
CA LEU A 128 11.11 -11.30 -2.62
C LEU A 128 12.22 -12.35 -2.59
N ASN A 129 13.46 -11.89 -2.55
CA ASN A 129 14.62 -12.73 -2.26
C ASN A 129 14.93 -12.60 -0.77
N LEU A 130 14.72 -13.67 -0.04
CA LEU A 130 14.90 -13.75 1.40
C LEU A 130 16.17 -14.54 1.73
N ASP A 131 16.91 -14.08 2.73
CA ASP A 131 18.16 -14.68 3.21
C ASP A 131 18.12 -14.83 4.73
N ASN A 132 19.04 -15.61 5.29
CA ASN A 132 19.20 -15.69 6.73
C ASN A 132 19.60 -14.32 7.28
N LYS A 133 19.00 -13.93 8.40
CA LYS A 133 19.41 -12.74 9.13
C LYS A 133 20.53 -13.11 10.09
N VAL A 134 21.70 -12.57 9.84
CA VAL A 134 22.88 -12.76 10.70
C VAL A 134 23.36 -11.43 11.25
N SER A 135 24.19 -11.51 12.28
CA SER A 135 24.89 -10.35 12.82
C SER A 135 26.39 -10.47 12.58
N LYS A 136 27.03 -9.34 12.31
CA LYS A 136 28.49 -9.25 12.14
C LYS A 136 29.03 -8.01 12.84
N LEU A 137 30.14 -8.17 13.54
CA LEU A 137 30.88 -7.06 14.09
C LEU A 137 31.74 -6.44 12.98
N VAL A 138 31.52 -5.17 12.69
CA VAL A 138 32.19 -4.46 11.60
C VAL A 138 32.95 -3.27 12.15
N LYS A 139 34.22 -3.11 11.73
CA LYS A 139 35.05 -1.98 12.09
C LYS A 139 34.60 -0.73 11.33
N ILE A 140 34.53 0.40 12.05
CA ILE A 140 34.18 1.68 11.45
C ILE A 140 35.46 2.33 10.89
N GLU A 141 35.50 2.53 9.59
CA GLU A 141 36.57 3.25 8.92
C GLU A 141 36.04 4.61 8.41
N PRO A 142 36.54 5.74 8.96
CA PRO A 142 36.11 7.05 8.53
C PRO A 142 36.71 7.37 7.16
N LYS A 143 35.91 7.93 6.27
CA LYS A 143 36.39 8.61 5.06
C LYS A 143 36.43 10.10 5.35
N PHE A 144 37.64 10.68 5.31
CA PHE A 144 37.83 12.11 5.46
C PHE A 144 37.81 12.79 4.09
N LYS A 145 37.00 13.83 3.96
CA LYS A 145 37.05 14.74 2.83
C LYS A 145 37.78 15.98 3.31
N LEU A 146 39.00 16.16 2.83
CA LEU A 146 39.75 17.38 3.08
C LEU A 146 39.16 18.50 2.20
N ILE A 147 38.73 19.58 2.81
CA ILE A 147 38.27 20.78 2.09
C ILE A 147 39.41 21.75 2.11
N GLU A 148 39.99 22.02 0.94
CA GLU A 148 40.95 23.13 0.77
C GLU A 148 40.20 24.45 1.00
N LYS A 149 40.60 25.17 2.05
CA LYS A 149 40.19 26.54 2.28
C LYS A 149 41.34 27.41 1.86
N ASP A 150 41.14 28.21 0.83
CA ASP A 150 42.03 29.29 0.37
C ASP A 150 43.37 28.88 -0.30
N GLY A 151 43.47 27.69 -0.91
CA GLY A 151 44.57 27.32 -1.82
C GLY A 151 45.99 27.37 -1.24
N LYS A 152 46.14 27.35 0.09
CA LYS A 152 47.44 27.37 0.78
C LYS A 152 47.48 26.30 1.88
N GLY A 153 48.07 25.17 1.53
CA GLY A 153 48.52 24.14 2.46
C GLY A 153 47.80 22.80 2.37
N GLU A 154 48.57 21.72 2.34
CA GLU A 154 48.08 20.37 2.55
C GLU A 154 47.79 20.15 4.02
N TYR A 155 46.54 19.81 4.37
CA TYR A 155 46.14 19.47 5.72
C TYR A 155 46.23 17.95 5.92
N PHE A 156 46.91 17.53 6.96
CA PHE A 156 47.02 16.13 7.36
C PHE A 156 46.18 15.89 8.63
N ILE A 157 45.43 14.79 8.65
CA ILE A 157 44.81 14.34 9.88
C ILE A 157 45.85 13.54 10.66
N ALA A 158 46.42 14.15 11.70
CA ALA A 158 47.50 13.56 12.49
C ALA A 158 47.00 12.42 13.41
N LYS A 159 45.80 12.54 13.94
CA LYS A 159 45.19 11.53 14.84
C LYS A 159 43.69 11.67 14.86
N TYR A 160 43.00 10.55 14.88
CA TYR A 160 41.56 10.51 15.15
C TYR A 160 41.25 9.37 16.09
N ASN A 161 40.12 9.48 16.80
CA ASN A 161 39.58 8.42 17.64
C ASN A 161 38.12 8.23 17.29
N ILE A 162 37.69 6.98 17.13
CA ILE A 162 36.32 6.62 16.78
C ILE A 162 35.74 5.80 17.93
N LEU A 163 34.61 6.24 18.44
CA LEU A 163 33.88 5.55 19.49
C LEU A 163 32.41 5.39 19.06
N PRO A 164 31.89 4.16 18.98
CA PRO A 164 32.57 2.86 19.14
C PRO A 164 33.46 2.52 17.94
N GLU A 165 34.56 1.80 18.14
CA GLU A 165 35.46 1.35 17.07
C GLU A 165 34.80 0.27 16.19
N ASN A 166 33.94 -0.55 16.79
CA ASN A 166 33.21 -1.62 16.11
C ASN A 166 31.71 -1.46 16.32
N LEU A 167 30.93 -1.80 15.29
CA LEU A 167 29.47 -1.78 15.31
C LEU A 167 28.93 -3.17 14.97
N LEU A 168 27.95 -3.64 15.75
CA LEU A 168 27.21 -4.85 15.42
C LEU A 168 26.13 -4.52 14.38
N VAL A 169 26.25 -5.11 13.20
CA VAL A 169 25.35 -4.89 12.08
C VAL A 169 24.53 -6.15 11.84
N TYR A 170 23.24 -6.00 11.62
CA TYR A 170 22.31 -7.07 11.27
C TYR A 170 21.90 -6.94 9.82
N GLY A 171 21.88 -8.06 9.11
CA GLY A 171 21.48 -8.07 7.70
C GLY A 171 21.47 -9.46 7.09
N PRO A 172 21.24 -9.53 5.75
CA PRO A 172 21.29 -10.78 5.02
C PRO A 172 22.70 -11.35 5.01
N GLU A 173 22.80 -12.66 5.18
CA GLU A 173 24.08 -13.37 5.31
C GLU A 173 25.00 -13.14 4.12
N GLN A 174 24.47 -13.27 2.90
CA GLN A 174 25.27 -13.08 1.67
C GLN A 174 25.86 -11.66 1.52
N GLU A 175 25.13 -10.64 1.94
CA GLU A 175 25.61 -9.25 1.89
C GLU A 175 26.67 -8.99 2.95
N LEU A 176 26.49 -9.52 4.17
CA LEU A 176 27.45 -9.33 5.25
C LEU A 176 28.72 -10.15 5.06
N GLN A 177 28.68 -11.27 4.32
CA GLN A 177 29.90 -12.02 3.97
C GLN A 177 30.76 -11.28 2.93
N LYS A 178 30.16 -10.55 1.99
CA LYS A 178 30.87 -9.80 0.95
C LYS A 178 31.55 -8.54 1.49
N ASN A 179 30.97 -7.90 2.49
CA ASN A 179 31.40 -6.60 2.98
C ASN A 179 32.06 -6.71 4.35
N ASN A 180 33.39 -6.51 4.40
CA ASN A 180 34.13 -6.46 5.68
C ASN A 180 34.15 -5.05 6.29
N THR A 181 33.77 -4.02 5.53
CA THR A 181 33.86 -2.62 5.93
C THR A 181 32.60 -1.87 5.51
N ILE A 182 32.05 -1.08 6.41
CA ILE A 182 30.92 -0.18 6.09
C ILE A 182 31.49 1.21 5.84
N THR A 183 31.35 1.69 4.62
CA THR A 183 31.60 3.11 4.28
C THR A 183 30.26 3.82 4.18
N LYS A 184 30.07 4.90 4.92
CA LYS A 184 28.93 5.79 4.77
C LYS A 184 29.01 6.47 3.40
N PRO A 185 27.99 6.38 2.54
CA PRO A 185 27.97 7.20 1.34
C PRO A 185 27.91 8.68 1.71
N THR A 186 28.73 9.45 1.07
CA THR A 186 28.77 10.94 1.14
C THR A 186 27.55 11.53 0.45
#